data_c3fcbdc6482c95a3d1b71cc4b733ea4f
#
_entry.id   c3fcbdc6482c95a3d1b71cc4b733ea4f
#
_cell.length_a   1.000
_cell.length_b   1.000
_cell.length_c   1.000
_cell.angle_alpha   90.00
_cell.angle_beta   90.00
_cell.angle_gamma   90.00
#
_symmetry.space_group_name_H-M   'P 1'
#
loop_
_entity.id
_entity.type
_entity.pdbx_description
1 polymer ?
#
loop_
_entity_poly.entity_id
_entity_poly.type
_entity_poly.pdbx_seq_one_letter_code
_entity_poly.pdbx_strand_id
1 'polypeptide(L)'
;MEKMENMLSYGIIFAILLVAELLYFKVADKYNIIDKPNLRSSHTQITLLGGGIIFIFGAILYAAFYGFRYPWFLLGLLMIGAVSFLVDVKTVRPRYRLIVHFAAMLLLFQQWGYLDFRYWWFIAVGIVFCTGVINVYNFMDGINGITGGYSLSVLIPLILLNEESHFIDKNLLIVLTMSVVIFCFFNFRKKRDVLRATWERSR
;
A
#
# COMPACT_ATOMS: atom_id res chain seq x y z
N MET A 1 -14.19 19.37 20.32
CA MET A 1 -12.98 18.69 20.81
C MET A 1 -12.60 17.53 19.90
N GLU A 2 -13.45 16.56 19.67
CA GLU A 2 -13.18 15.38 18.83
C GLU A 2 -12.65 15.68 17.42
N LYS A 3 -13.22 16.68 16.71
CA LYS A 3 -12.75 17.06 15.37
C LYS A 3 -11.31 17.62 15.38
N MET A 4 -10.92 18.31 16.43
CA MET A 4 -9.58 18.89 16.59
C MET A 4 -8.56 17.81 16.97
N GLU A 5 -8.96 16.85 17.82
CA GLU A 5 -8.13 15.69 18.20
C GLU A 5 -7.85 14.81 16.96
N ASN A 6 -8.87 14.58 16.13
CA ASN A 6 -8.70 13.83 14.87
C ASN A 6 -7.77 14.57 13.89
N MET A 7 -7.87 15.89 13.76
CA MET A 7 -6.94 16.67 12.91
C MET A 7 -5.50 16.57 13.40
N LEU A 8 -5.29 16.64 14.72
CA LEU A 8 -3.95 16.51 15.30
C LEU A 8 -3.38 15.09 15.04
N SER A 9 -4.19 14.06 15.25
CA SER A 9 -3.81 12.66 14.98
C SER A 9 -3.43 12.44 13.52
N TYR A 10 -4.19 12.98 12.57
CA TYR A 10 -3.84 12.91 11.15
C TYR A 10 -2.53 13.61 10.82
N GLY A 11 -2.29 14.80 11.42
CA GLY A 11 -1.01 15.50 11.25
C GLY A 11 0.18 14.70 11.77
N ILE A 12 0.04 14.06 12.92
CA ILE A 12 1.07 13.20 13.52
C ILE A 12 1.30 11.95 12.63
N ILE A 13 0.23 11.27 12.21
CA ILE A 13 0.33 10.08 11.35
C ILE A 13 1.01 10.44 10.03
N PHE A 14 0.64 11.56 9.40
CA PHE A 14 1.25 12.01 8.17
C PHE A 14 2.75 12.28 8.34
N ALA A 15 3.14 12.96 9.43
CA ALA A 15 4.54 13.23 9.73
C ALA A 15 5.33 11.92 9.97
N ILE A 16 4.77 10.98 10.72
CA ILE A 16 5.41 9.67 10.96
C ILE A 16 5.58 8.90 9.64
N LEU A 17 4.55 8.85 8.79
CA LEU A 17 4.61 8.19 7.49
C LEU A 17 5.68 8.81 6.59
N LEU A 18 5.75 10.14 6.54
CA LEU A 18 6.75 10.85 5.75
C LEU A 18 8.18 10.52 6.23
N VAL A 19 8.40 10.55 7.55
CA VAL A 19 9.70 10.20 8.14
C VAL A 19 10.04 8.73 7.88
N ALA A 20 9.07 7.82 8.04
CA ALA A 20 9.26 6.40 7.78
C ALA A 20 9.67 6.12 6.33
N GLU A 21 9.03 6.78 5.35
CA GLU A 21 9.38 6.63 3.94
C GLU A 21 10.79 7.19 3.64
N LEU A 22 11.15 8.33 4.22
CA LEU A 22 12.50 8.88 4.07
C LEU A 22 13.58 7.98 4.70
N LEU A 23 13.28 7.38 5.85
CA LEU A 23 14.17 6.41 6.49
C LEU A 23 14.29 5.14 5.65
N TYR A 24 13.17 4.65 5.10
CA TYR A 24 13.17 3.52 4.20
C TYR A 24 14.07 3.75 2.99
N PHE A 25 14.01 4.91 2.34
CA PHE A 25 14.90 5.21 1.21
C PHE A 25 16.39 5.17 1.58
N LYS A 26 16.76 5.65 2.78
CA LYS A 26 18.15 5.53 3.27
C LYS A 26 18.56 4.06 3.46
N VAL A 27 17.66 3.26 4.00
CA VAL A 27 17.89 1.81 4.21
C VAL A 27 17.99 1.10 2.86
N ALA A 28 17.06 1.37 1.93
CA ALA A 28 17.05 0.77 0.60
C ALA A 28 18.32 1.09 -0.19
N ASP A 29 18.81 2.33 -0.10
CA ASP A 29 20.08 2.74 -0.73
C ASP A 29 21.28 1.99 -0.10
N LYS A 30 21.34 1.94 1.23
CA LYS A 30 22.41 1.24 1.96
C LYS A 30 22.50 -0.26 1.63
N TYR A 31 21.35 -0.91 1.45
CA TYR A 31 21.26 -2.35 1.16
C TYR A 31 21.16 -2.66 -0.34
N ASN A 32 21.31 -1.64 -1.22
CA ASN A 32 21.20 -1.78 -2.68
C ASN A 32 19.90 -2.46 -3.13
N ILE A 33 18.77 -2.10 -2.51
CA ILE A 33 17.44 -2.55 -2.91
C ILE A 33 17.01 -1.70 -4.12
N ILE A 34 17.54 -2.06 -5.30
CA ILE A 34 17.43 -1.26 -6.51
C ILE A 34 16.89 -2.10 -7.67
N ASP A 35 16.10 -1.47 -8.53
CA ASP A 35 15.74 -2.01 -9.83
C ASP A 35 16.74 -1.50 -10.88
N LYS A 36 17.41 -2.44 -11.53
CA LYS A 36 18.32 -2.15 -12.65
C LYS A 36 17.53 -2.18 -13.95
N PRO A 37 17.64 -1.15 -14.79
CA PRO A 37 16.97 -1.14 -16.09
C PRO A 37 17.29 -2.41 -16.88
N ASN A 38 16.27 -3.01 -17.45
CA ASN A 38 16.38 -4.13 -18.37
C ASN A 38 15.63 -3.81 -19.67
N LEU A 39 15.72 -4.67 -20.70
CA LEU A 39 15.09 -4.46 -22.00
C LEU A 39 13.55 -4.29 -21.96
N ARG A 40 12.90 -4.63 -20.84
CA ARG A 40 11.45 -4.50 -20.62
C ARG A 40 11.09 -3.33 -19.71
N SER A 41 12.08 -2.67 -19.10
CA SER A 41 11.86 -1.55 -18.20
C SER A 41 11.45 -0.30 -18.97
N SER A 42 10.45 0.41 -18.48
CA SER A 42 10.06 1.74 -18.99
C SER A 42 11.00 2.87 -18.54
N HIS A 43 11.92 2.58 -17.62
CA HIS A 43 12.88 3.55 -17.07
C HIS A 43 14.31 3.19 -17.51
N THR A 44 15.09 4.24 -17.81
CA THR A 44 16.50 4.13 -18.23
C THR A 44 17.49 4.31 -17.09
N GLN A 45 17.01 4.64 -15.90
CA GLN A 45 17.84 4.90 -14.70
C GLN A 45 17.52 3.90 -13.59
N ILE A 46 18.53 3.64 -12.74
CA ILE A 46 18.37 2.82 -11.53
C ILE A 46 17.36 3.49 -10.62
N THR A 47 16.34 2.74 -10.16
CA THR A 47 15.30 3.19 -9.22
C THR A 47 15.35 2.36 -7.93
N LEU A 48 14.94 2.95 -6.81
CA LEU A 48 14.78 2.22 -5.56
C LEU A 48 13.47 1.42 -5.61
N LEU A 49 13.53 0.14 -5.21
CA LEU A 49 12.39 -0.75 -5.06
C LEU A 49 11.72 -0.58 -3.69
N GLY A 50 10.52 -1.11 -3.54
CA GLY A 50 9.85 -1.28 -2.24
C GLY A 50 9.23 -0.02 -1.63
N GLY A 51 9.08 1.09 -2.37
CA GLY A 51 8.38 2.29 -1.86
C GLY A 51 6.93 2.04 -1.42
N GLY A 52 6.35 0.90 -1.79
CA GLY A 52 5.03 0.45 -1.30
C GLY A 52 5.00 0.01 0.16
N ILE A 53 6.13 -0.08 0.86
CA ILE A 53 6.20 -0.40 2.29
C ILE A 53 5.42 0.62 3.15
N ILE A 54 5.22 1.84 2.66
CA ILE A 54 4.45 2.89 3.33
C ILE A 54 3.00 2.46 3.59
N PHE A 55 2.42 1.61 2.74
CA PHE A 55 1.06 1.10 2.94
C PHE A 55 0.98 0.16 4.16
N ILE A 56 2.04 -0.61 4.42
CA ILE A 56 2.17 -1.43 5.63
C ILE A 56 2.26 -0.54 6.86
N PHE A 57 3.09 0.50 6.82
CA PHE A 57 3.20 1.47 7.92
C PHE A 57 1.87 2.20 8.15
N GLY A 58 1.15 2.57 7.10
CA GLY A 58 -0.19 3.15 7.21
C GLY A 58 -1.17 2.25 7.95
N ALA A 59 -1.21 0.96 7.59
CA ALA A 59 -2.07 -0.02 8.26
C ALA A 59 -1.71 -0.20 9.74
N ILE A 60 -0.42 -0.27 10.06
CA ILE A 60 0.07 -0.38 11.45
C ILE A 60 -0.30 0.87 12.25
N LEU A 61 -0.07 2.06 11.71
CA LEU A 61 -0.42 3.32 12.37
C LEU A 61 -1.93 3.47 12.57
N TYR A 62 -2.73 3.08 11.57
CA TYR A 62 -4.18 3.03 11.77
C TYR A 62 -4.55 2.15 12.96
N ALA A 63 -4.02 0.93 13.02
CA ALA A 63 -4.31 0.02 14.13
C ALA A 63 -3.83 0.57 15.49
N ALA A 64 -2.69 1.26 15.52
CA ALA A 64 -2.14 1.84 16.74
C ALA A 64 -2.95 3.04 17.27
N PHE A 65 -3.45 3.91 16.37
CA PHE A 65 -4.17 5.14 16.76
C PHE A 65 -5.68 4.92 16.94
N TYR A 66 -6.29 4.06 16.12
CA TYR A 66 -7.75 3.87 16.04
C TYR A 66 -8.23 2.47 16.46
N GLY A 67 -7.28 1.58 16.82
CA GLY A 67 -7.55 0.22 17.29
C GLY A 67 -7.72 -0.82 16.18
N PHE A 68 -7.75 -2.08 16.59
CA PHE A 68 -7.82 -3.24 15.70
C PHE A 68 -9.28 -3.57 15.28
N ARG A 69 -9.99 -2.61 14.66
CA ARG A 69 -11.39 -2.82 14.25
C ARG A 69 -11.54 -3.85 13.14
N TYR A 70 -10.52 -4.00 12.28
CA TYR A 70 -10.52 -4.90 11.13
C TYR A 70 -9.33 -5.87 11.16
N PRO A 71 -9.22 -6.76 12.16
CA PRO A 71 -8.02 -7.57 12.38
C PRO A 71 -7.70 -8.49 11.19
N TRP A 72 -8.70 -9.14 10.61
CA TRP A 72 -8.50 -10.06 9.49
C TRP A 72 -8.11 -9.31 8.21
N PHE A 73 -8.73 -8.16 7.94
CA PHE A 73 -8.36 -7.31 6.83
C PHE A 73 -6.92 -6.78 6.98
N LEU A 74 -6.55 -6.27 8.15
CA LEU A 74 -5.21 -5.78 8.42
C LEU A 74 -4.16 -6.89 8.29
N LEU A 75 -4.46 -8.09 8.77
CA LEU A 75 -3.59 -9.26 8.60
C LEU A 75 -3.41 -9.59 7.11
N GLY A 76 -4.47 -9.63 6.34
CA GLY A 76 -4.42 -9.85 4.90
C GLY A 76 -3.59 -8.80 4.17
N LEU A 77 -3.76 -7.52 4.52
CA LEU A 77 -3.00 -6.41 3.95
C LEU A 77 -1.51 -6.53 4.28
N LEU A 78 -1.16 -6.87 5.52
CA LEU A 78 0.23 -7.11 5.94
C LEU A 78 0.85 -8.30 5.18
N MET A 79 0.11 -9.38 4.97
CA MET A 79 0.58 -10.55 4.21
C MET A 79 0.86 -10.19 2.74
N ILE A 80 -0.05 -9.47 2.08
CA ILE A 80 0.14 -9.03 0.70
C ILE A 80 1.33 -8.08 0.61
N GLY A 81 1.42 -7.10 1.51
CA GLY A 81 2.51 -6.14 1.52
C GLY A 81 3.87 -6.79 1.77
N ALA A 82 3.94 -7.73 2.72
CA ALA A 82 5.17 -8.48 3.01
C ALA A 82 5.62 -9.33 1.81
N VAL A 83 4.70 -10.04 1.16
CA VAL A 83 5.04 -10.84 -0.02
C VAL A 83 5.43 -9.96 -1.20
N SER A 84 4.78 -8.84 -1.41
CA SER A 84 5.15 -7.88 -2.46
C SER A 84 6.55 -7.33 -2.23
N PHE A 85 6.87 -6.92 -1.01
CA PHE A 85 8.21 -6.48 -0.64
C PHE A 85 9.27 -7.59 -0.82
N LEU A 86 8.95 -8.83 -0.43
CA LEU A 86 9.87 -9.97 -0.64
C LEU A 86 10.12 -10.25 -2.13
N VAL A 87 9.12 -10.07 -2.99
CA VAL A 87 9.26 -10.21 -4.45
C VAL A 87 10.16 -9.12 -5.02
N ASP A 88 10.07 -7.90 -4.50
CA ASP A 88 10.94 -6.79 -4.92
C ASP A 88 12.41 -7.01 -4.52
N VAL A 89 12.65 -7.62 -3.35
CA VAL A 89 14.01 -7.85 -2.83
C VAL A 89 14.61 -9.17 -3.30
N LYS A 90 13.78 -10.20 -3.49
CA LYS A 90 14.21 -11.56 -3.85
C LYS A 90 13.35 -12.13 -4.97
N THR A 91 13.94 -12.98 -5.80
CA THR A 91 13.21 -13.73 -6.84
C THR A 91 12.30 -14.78 -6.18
N VAL A 92 11.05 -14.43 -5.94
CA VAL A 92 10.04 -15.34 -5.40
C VAL A 92 9.24 -15.95 -6.56
N ARG A 93 8.96 -17.24 -6.51
CA ARG A 93 8.17 -17.92 -7.55
C ARG A 93 6.73 -17.37 -7.56
N PRO A 94 6.14 -17.06 -8.72
CA PRO A 94 4.81 -16.46 -8.82
C PRO A 94 3.69 -17.19 -8.07
N ARG A 95 3.80 -18.52 -7.94
CA ARG A 95 2.82 -19.34 -7.21
C ARG A 95 2.70 -18.98 -5.72
N TYR A 96 3.78 -18.60 -5.04
CA TYR A 96 3.69 -18.21 -3.61
C TYR A 96 2.94 -16.90 -3.44
N ARG A 97 3.14 -15.96 -4.35
CA ARG A 97 2.38 -14.72 -4.39
C ARG A 97 0.89 -14.98 -4.57
N LEU A 98 0.53 -15.86 -5.50
CA LEU A 98 -0.86 -16.22 -5.74
C LEU A 98 -1.50 -16.86 -4.50
N ILE A 99 -0.80 -17.77 -3.81
CA ILE A 99 -1.27 -18.39 -2.57
C ILE A 99 -1.55 -17.34 -1.49
N VAL A 100 -0.65 -16.37 -1.32
CA VAL A 100 -0.84 -15.29 -0.34
C VAL A 100 -2.02 -14.38 -0.71
N HIS A 101 -2.21 -14.08 -2.00
CA HIS A 101 -3.38 -13.32 -2.44
C HIS A 101 -4.69 -14.07 -2.12
N PHE A 102 -4.74 -15.37 -2.38
CA PHE A 102 -5.87 -16.22 -2.01
C PHE A 102 -6.14 -16.21 -0.51
N ALA A 103 -5.12 -16.42 0.30
CA ALA A 103 -5.23 -16.40 1.76
C ALA A 103 -5.74 -15.04 2.26
N ALA A 104 -5.21 -13.95 1.75
CA ALA A 104 -5.64 -12.59 2.12
C ALA A 104 -7.10 -12.31 1.73
N MET A 105 -7.58 -12.83 0.58
CA MET A 105 -8.99 -12.71 0.20
C MET A 105 -9.90 -13.52 1.12
N LEU A 106 -9.49 -14.72 1.53
CA LEU A 106 -10.25 -15.49 2.54
C LEU A 106 -10.36 -14.74 3.86
N LEU A 107 -9.27 -14.09 4.32
CA LEU A 107 -9.29 -13.24 5.51
C LEU A 107 -10.24 -12.05 5.36
N LEU A 108 -10.33 -11.46 4.16
CA LEU A 108 -11.28 -10.39 3.88
C LEU A 108 -12.73 -10.87 3.98
N PHE A 109 -13.04 -12.04 3.40
CA PHE A 109 -14.38 -12.64 3.54
C PHE A 109 -14.70 -13.02 4.99
N GLN A 110 -13.69 -13.47 5.75
CA GLN A 110 -13.84 -13.69 7.19
C GLN A 110 -14.15 -12.39 7.94
N GLN A 111 -13.51 -11.29 7.57
CA GLN A 111 -13.77 -9.98 8.18
C GLN A 111 -15.23 -9.53 8.00
N TRP A 112 -15.83 -9.87 6.87
CA TRP A 112 -17.24 -9.54 6.56
C TRP A 112 -18.23 -10.58 7.08
N GLY A 113 -17.78 -11.68 7.67
CA GLY A 113 -18.64 -12.77 8.17
C GLY A 113 -19.27 -13.60 7.05
N TYR A 114 -18.77 -13.52 5.82
CA TYR A 114 -19.27 -14.31 4.70
C TYR A 114 -18.56 -15.66 4.52
N LEU A 115 -17.58 -15.99 5.37
CA LEU A 115 -16.89 -17.28 5.28
C LEU A 115 -17.77 -18.41 5.83
N ASP A 116 -18.89 -18.65 5.16
CA ASP A 116 -19.85 -19.72 5.43
C ASP A 116 -20.03 -20.55 4.16
N PHE A 117 -20.19 -21.87 4.33
CA PHE A 117 -20.42 -22.79 3.22
C PHE A 117 -21.67 -22.44 2.38
N ARG A 118 -22.64 -21.75 2.97
CA ARG A 118 -23.82 -21.22 2.28
C ARG A 118 -23.48 -20.29 1.12
N TYR A 119 -22.36 -19.55 1.22
CA TYR A 119 -21.93 -18.54 0.25
C TYR A 119 -20.72 -18.99 -0.59
N TRP A 120 -20.42 -20.29 -0.64
CA TRP A 120 -19.22 -20.83 -1.27
C TRP A 120 -19.01 -20.36 -2.72
N TRP A 121 -20.08 -20.30 -3.51
CA TRP A 121 -20.02 -19.85 -4.90
C TRP A 121 -19.68 -18.36 -5.01
N PHE A 122 -20.27 -17.52 -4.13
CA PHE A 122 -19.99 -16.09 -4.04
C PHE A 122 -18.53 -15.85 -3.63
N ILE A 123 -18.05 -16.61 -2.65
CA ILE A 123 -16.66 -16.57 -2.20
C ILE A 123 -15.73 -16.96 -3.34
N ALA A 124 -16.02 -18.04 -4.07
CA ALA A 124 -15.22 -18.50 -5.20
C ALA A 124 -15.11 -17.45 -6.31
N VAL A 125 -16.22 -16.86 -6.73
CA VAL A 125 -16.26 -15.77 -7.72
C VAL A 125 -15.52 -14.54 -7.20
N GLY A 126 -15.77 -14.14 -5.95
CA GLY A 126 -15.13 -12.99 -5.33
C GLY A 126 -13.60 -13.14 -5.23
N ILE A 127 -13.11 -14.31 -4.85
CA ILE A 127 -11.66 -14.59 -4.80
C ILE A 127 -11.03 -14.47 -6.19
N VAL A 128 -11.63 -15.08 -7.21
CA VAL A 128 -11.13 -15.00 -8.59
C VAL A 128 -11.09 -13.54 -9.05
N PHE A 129 -12.18 -12.80 -8.84
CA PHE A 129 -12.28 -11.39 -9.22
C PHE A 129 -11.24 -10.52 -8.49
N CYS A 130 -11.19 -10.60 -7.17
CA CYS A 130 -10.26 -9.77 -6.36
C CYS A 130 -8.80 -10.12 -6.65
N THR A 131 -8.48 -11.42 -6.79
CA THR A 131 -7.12 -11.85 -7.19
C THR A 131 -6.78 -11.34 -8.58
N GLY A 132 -7.73 -11.33 -9.50
CA GLY A 132 -7.58 -10.73 -10.83
C GLY A 132 -7.25 -9.24 -10.74
N VAL A 133 -8.00 -8.47 -9.95
CA VAL A 133 -7.76 -7.04 -9.73
C VAL A 133 -6.36 -6.79 -9.16
N ILE A 134 -5.93 -7.55 -8.13
CA ILE A 134 -4.58 -7.41 -7.56
C ILE A 134 -3.50 -7.68 -8.62
N ASN A 135 -3.68 -8.69 -9.47
CA ASN A 135 -2.74 -8.97 -10.55
C ASN A 135 -2.71 -7.86 -11.60
N VAL A 136 -3.87 -7.30 -11.98
CA VAL A 136 -3.95 -6.15 -12.89
C VAL A 136 -3.17 -4.95 -12.33
N TYR A 137 -3.34 -4.63 -11.06
CA TYR A 137 -2.56 -3.59 -10.37
C TYR A 137 -1.05 -3.79 -10.52
N ASN A 138 -0.58 -5.03 -10.35
CA ASN A 138 0.82 -5.34 -10.53
C ASN A 138 1.32 -5.17 -11.97
N PHE A 139 0.49 -5.47 -12.98
CA PHE A 139 0.87 -5.28 -14.37
C PHE A 139 0.85 -3.80 -14.78
N MET A 140 -0.02 -2.99 -14.17
CA MET A 140 -0.09 -1.55 -14.41
C MET A 140 1.09 -0.78 -13.83
N ASP A 141 1.78 -1.32 -12.83
CA ASP A 141 2.89 -0.66 -12.11
C ASP A 141 4.18 -0.56 -12.94
N GLY A 142 4.06 -0.43 -14.24
CA GLY A 142 5.18 -0.23 -15.18
C GLY A 142 5.53 1.23 -15.47
N ILE A 143 4.67 2.18 -15.10
CA ILE A 143 4.84 3.61 -15.37
C ILE A 143 4.71 4.41 -14.08
N ASN A 144 5.68 5.29 -13.82
CA ASN A 144 5.69 6.14 -12.62
C ASN A 144 4.39 6.92 -12.48
N GLY A 145 3.75 6.79 -11.32
CA GLY A 145 2.54 7.52 -10.96
C GLY A 145 1.22 6.87 -11.37
N ILE A 146 1.20 5.89 -12.26
CA ILE A 146 -0.05 5.23 -12.68
C ILE A 146 -0.75 4.57 -11.50
N THR A 147 -0.06 3.74 -10.75
CA THR A 147 -0.62 3.00 -9.61
C THR A 147 -1.12 3.94 -8.51
N GLY A 148 -0.32 4.96 -8.18
CA GLY A 148 -0.72 5.95 -7.19
C GLY A 148 -1.89 6.82 -7.66
N GLY A 149 -1.88 7.30 -8.92
CA GLY A 149 -2.96 8.08 -9.49
C GLY A 149 -4.27 7.30 -9.56
N TYR A 150 -4.22 6.04 -10.00
CA TYR A 150 -5.37 5.16 -10.00
C TYR A 150 -5.90 4.89 -8.59
N SER A 151 -5.02 4.63 -7.63
CA SER A 151 -5.43 4.43 -6.23
C SER A 151 -6.14 5.66 -5.65
N LEU A 152 -5.65 6.87 -5.93
CA LEU A 152 -6.32 8.10 -5.51
C LEU A 152 -7.67 8.30 -6.19
N SER A 153 -7.79 7.96 -7.48
CA SER A 153 -9.06 8.06 -8.22
C SER A 153 -10.14 7.11 -7.69
N VAL A 154 -9.75 6.06 -6.97
CA VAL A 154 -10.67 5.14 -6.27
C VAL A 154 -10.92 5.60 -4.83
N LEU A 155 -9.87 5.95 -4.08
CA LEU A 155 -9.99 6.30 -2.66
C LEU A 155 -10.77 7.59 -2.42
N ILE A 156 -10.59 8.61 -3.27
CA ILE A 156 -11.30 9.89 -3.10
C ILE A 156 -12.83 9.71 -3.21
N PRO A 157 -13.38 9.08 -4.26
CA PRO A 157 -14.80 8.78 -4.30
C PRO A 157 -15.29 7.87 -3.17
N LEU A 158 -14.48 6.89 -2.73
CA LEU A 158 -14.83 6.03 -1.60
C LEU A 158 -14.97 6.82 -0.30
N ILE A 159 -14.12 7.81 -0.05
CA ILE A 159 -14.26 8.71 1.12
C ILE A 159 -15.59 9.47 1.05
N LEU A 160 -15.93 10.02 -0.11
CA LEU A 160 -17.18 10.75 -0.30
C LEU A 160 -18.42 9.86 -0.09
N LEU A 161 -18.41 8.65 -0.68
CA LEU A 161 -19.49 7.68 -0.49
C LEU A 161 -19.60 7.21 0.97
N ASN A 162 -18.48 7.10 1.66
CA ASN A 162 -18.46 6.68 3.07
C ASN A 162 -19.02 7.72 4.02
N GLU A 163 -19.09 9.00 3.63
CA GLU A 163 -19.75 10.04 4.44
C GLU A 163 -21.26 9.76 4.62
N GLU A 164 -21.89 9.15 3.61
CA GLU A 164 -23.32 8.83 3.63
C GLU A 164 -23.58 7.39 4.10
N SER A 165 -22.78 6.43 3.61
CA SER A 165 -23.05 5.00 3.81
C SER A 165 -22.39 4.38 5.03
N HIS A 166 -21.35 5.02 5.58
CA HIS A 166 -20.59 4.55 6.75
C HIS A 166 -20.17 3.07 6.69
N PHE A 167 -19.83 2.57 5.48
CA PHE A 167 -19.53 1.14 5.25
C PHE A 167 -18.18 0.70 5.83
N ILE A 168 -17.27 1.65 6.09
CA ILE A 168 -15.95 1.39 6.69
C ILE A 168 -15.54 2.57 7.59
N ASP A 169 -14.58 2.34 8.50
CA ASP A 169 -14.03 3.42 9.32
C ASP A 169 -13.37 4.50 8.44
N LYS A 170 -13.86 5.72 8.55
CA LYS A 170 -13.35 6.89 7.84
C LYS A 170 -11.86 7.10 8.06
N ASN A 171 -11.37 6.85 9.29
CA ASN A 171 -9.97 7.04 9.63
C ASN A 171 -9.07 6.09 8.84
N LEU A 172 -9.53 4.85 8.56
CA LEU A 172 -8.79 3.91 7.72
C LEU A 172 -8.62 4.44 6.30
N LEU A 173 -9.70 4.94 5.69
CA LEU A 173 -9.65 5.52 4.33
C LEU A 173 -8.72 6.72 4.27
N ILE A 174 -8.76 7.60 5.28
CA ILE A 174 -7.90 8.80 5.33
C ILE A 174 -6.43 8.39 5.47
N VAL A 175 -6.09 7.48 6.38
CA VAL A 175 -4.71 7.03 6.58
C VAL A 175 -4.15 6.33 5.34
N LEU A 176 -4.96 5.48 4.69
CA LEU A 176 -4.58 4.85 3.42
C LEU A 176 -4.36 5.90 2.32
N THR A 177 -5.24 6.90 2.24
CA THR A 177 -5.09 8.00 1.27
C THR A 177 -3.82 8.82 1.54
N MET A 178 -3.50 9.12 2.79
CA MET A 178 -2.24 9.78 3.17
C MET A 178 -1.02 8.96 2.72
N SER A 179 -1.06 7.65 2.92
CA SER A 179 0.02 6.74 2.48
C SER A 179 0.19 6.80 0.96
N VAL A 180 -0.93 6.79 0.20
CA VAL A 180 -0.88 6.90 -1.27
C VAL A 180 -0.37 8.26 -1.71
N VAL A 181 -0.79 9.36 -1.07
CA VAL A 181 -0.30 10.72 -1.40
C VAL A 181 1.21 10.83 -1.19
N ILE A 182 1.73 10.32 -0.08
CA ILE A 182 3.18 10.31 0.18
C ILE A 182 3.89 9.44 -0.85
N PHE A 183 3.39 8.25 -1.14
CA PHE A 183 3.92 7.39 -2.20
C PHE A 183 3.96 8.12 -3.54
N CYS A 184 2.87 8.78 -3.95
CA CYS A 184 2.79 9.56 -5.18
C CYS A 184 3.85 10.67 -5.21
N PHE A 185 4.01 11.41 -4.13
CA PHE A 185 4.97 12.51 -4.04
C PHE A 185 6.40 12.04 -4.40
N PHE A 186 6.79 10.86 -3.92
CA PHE A 186 8.11 10.31 -4.21
C PHE A 186 8.16 9.56 -5.55
N ASN A 187 7.07 8.95 -5.98
CA ASN A 187 6.99 8.17 -7.21
C ASN A 187 6.94 9.07 -8.47
N PHE A 188 6.25 10.22 -8.42
CA PHE A 188 6.22 11.19 -9.52
C PHE A 188 7.56 11.90 -9.72
N ARG A 189 8.32 12.13 -8.64
CA ARG A 189 9.68 12.67 -8.73
C ARG A 189 10.65 11.54 -9.04
N LYS A 190 11.59 11.78 -9.94
CA LYS A 190 12.71 10.85 -10.16
C LYS A 190 13.38 10.63 -8.81
N LYS A 191 13.19 9.46 -8.20
CA LYS A 191 13.62 9.11 -6.83
C LYS A 191 15.09 9.48 -6.54
N ARG A 192 15.94 9.54 -7.56
CA ARG A 192 17.36 9.92 -7.48
C ARG A 192 17.56 11.41 -7.16
N ASP A 193 16.67 12.29 -7.61
CA ASP A 193 16.85 13.73 -7.41
C ASP A 193 16.53 14.15 -5.98
N VAL A 194 15.63 13.44 -5.30
CA VAL A 194 15.30 13.69 -3.88
C VAL A 194 16.45 13.25 -2.98
N LEU A 195 17.04 12.10 -3.24
CA LEU A 195 18.20 11.61 -2.48
C LEU A 195 19.45 12.48 -2.74
N ARG A 196 19.71 12.88 -3.98
CA ARG A 196 20.80 13.77 -4.32
C ARG A 196 20.69 15.12 -3.61
N ALA A 197 19.51 15.72 -3.60
CA ALA A 197 19.27 17.00 -2.93
C ALA A 197 19.45 16.92 -1.41
N THR A 198 19.17 15.75 -0.79
CA THR A 198 19.46 15.53 0.65
C THR A 198 20.93 15.25 0.92
N TRP A 199 21.65 14.56 0.03
CA TRP A 199 23.07 14.25 0.18
C TRP A 199 23.99 15.46 -0.09
N GLU A 200 23.67 16.30 -1.07
CA GLU A 200 24.46 17.51 -1.38
C GLU A 200 24.32 18.58 -0.30
N ARG A 201 23.25 18.57 0.50
CA ARG A 201 23.09 19.45 1.68
C ARG A 201 23.78 18.94 2.95
N SER A 202 24.21 17.69 2.98
CA SER A 202 24.85 17.08 4.17
C SER A 202 26.38 16.98 4.06
N ARG A 203 26.94 17.54 2.99
CA ARG A 203 28.39 17.78 2.80
C ARG A 203 28.69 19.27 2.87
#